data_d1e980bc0d7c320c1e6c157e3ec90b3e
#
_entry.id   d1e980bc0d7c320c1e6c157e3ec90b3e
#
_cell.length_a   1.000
_cell.length_b   1.000
_cell.length_c   1.000
_cell.angle_alpha   90.00
_cell.angle_beta   90.00
_cell.angle_gamma   90.00
#
_symmetry.space_group_name_H-M   'P 1'
#
loop_
_entity.id
_entity.type
_entity.pdbx_description
1 polymer ?
#
loop_
_entity_poly.entity_id
_entity_poly.type
_entity_poly.pdbx_seq_one_letter_code
_entity_poly.pdbx_strand_id
1 'polypeptide(L)'
;MAFQTATKAVLLASALLYTESAGAQDLKEELDCLARNIYFESRNQPLAGRLAVGQVTMNRVDSPRFPNTVCGVVMQGGERLHRCQFSWYCDGEIDYPSDEIRFREASDLAITVYVRGFPDLTEGALWYHANYIKQPDWARSKTITVKINEHIFYK
;
A
#
# COMPACT_ATOMS: atom_id res chain seq x y z
N MET A 1 -23.52 -14.30 -48.59
CA MET A 1 -23.52 -13.31 -47.50
C MET A 1 -23.21 -13.95 -46.13
N ALA A 2 -22.22 -14.83 -46.01
CA ALA A 2 -21.97 -15.58 -44.76
C ALA A 2 -20.59 -15.31 -44.13
N PHE A 3 -19.79 -14.39 -44.68
CA PHE A 3 -18.41 -14.13 -44.20
C PHE A 3 -18.25 -12.91 -43.28
N GLN A 4 -19.29 -12.09 -43.07
CA GLN A 4 -19.17 -10.86 -42.26
C GLN A 4 -19.48 -11.03 -40.75
N THR A 5 -20.12 -12.12 -40.34
CA THR A 5 -20.51 -12.34 -38.94
C THR A 5 -19.40 -12.96 -38.08
N ALA A 6 -18.52 -13.76 -38.67
CA ALA A 6 -17.43 -14.42 -37.93
C ALA A 6 -16.32 -13.45 -37.51
N THR A 7 -16.02 -12.44 -38.32
CA THR A 7 -14.92 -11.47 -38.03
C THR A 7 -15.25 -10.53 -36.86
N LYS A 8 -16.52 -10.15 -36.70
CA LYS A 8 -16.93 -9.28 -35.55
C LYS A 8 -16.92 -10.01 -34.22
N ALA A 9 -17.25 -11.29 -34.20
CA ALA A 9 -17.23 -12.08 -32.95
C ALA A 9 -15.80 -12.34 -32.44
N VAL A 10 -14.85 -12.57 -33.35
CA VAL A 10 -13.43 -12.77 -32.96
C VAL A 10 -12.79 -11.49 -32.44
N LEU A 11 -13.13 -10.32 -32.98
CA LEU A 11 -12.61 -9.04 -32.50
C LEU A 11 -13.16 -8.66 -31.10
N LEU A 12 -14.42 -8.98 -30.80
CA LEU A 12 -15.01 -8.72 -29.49
C LEU A 12 -14.45 -9.65 -28.41
N ALA A 13 -14.18 -10.91 -28.72
CA ALA A 13 -13.59 -11.86 -27.78
C ALA A 13 -12.14 -11.49 -27.42
N SER A 14 -11.35 -11.02 -28.42
CA SER A 14 -9.97 -10.58 -28.14
C SER A 14 -9.92 -9.28 -27.30
N ALA A 15 -10.86 -8.35 -27.47
CA ALA A 15 -10.92 -7.13 -26.67
C ALA A 15 -11.24 -7.42 -25.18
N LEU A 16 -12.11 -8.38 -24.91
CA LEU A 16 -12.44 -8.80 -23.54
C LEU A 16 -11.25 -9.47 -22.82
N LEU A 17 -10.47 -10.28 -23.53
CA LEU A 17 -9.28 -10.92 -22.96
C LEU A 17 -8.17 -9.91 -22.60
N TYR A 18 -8.01 -8.83 -23.36
CA TYR A 18 -7.05 -7.77 -23.07
C TYR A 18 -7.43 -6.93 -21.84
N THR A 19 -8.72 -6.69 -21.60
CA THR A 19 -9.18 -5.92 -20.44
C THR A 19 -9.02 -6.69 -19.12
N GLU A 20 -9.27 -8.01 -19.13
CA GLU A 20 -9.05 -8.84 -17.94
C GLU A 20 -7.56 -8.94 -17.56
N SER A 21 -6.66 -9.00 -18.55
CA SER A 21 -5.22 -9.07 -18.28
C SER A 21 -4.67 -7.76 -17.74
N ALA A 22 -5.16 -6.60 -18.15
CA ALA A 22 -4.75 -5.29 -17.65
C ALA A 22 -5.15 -5.11 -16.19
N GLY A 23 -6.41 -5.39 -15.82
CA GLY A 23 -6.87 -5.27 -14.43
C GLY A 23 -6.15 -6.21 -13.46
N ALA A 24 -5.77 -7.40 -13.89
CA ALA A 24 -4.98 -8.33 -13.08
C ALA A 24 -3.54 -7.86 -12.88
N GLN A 25 -2.95 -7.20 -13.87
CA GLN A 25 -1.60 -6.62 -13.77
C GLN A 25 -1.60 -5.43 -12.81
N ASP A 26 -2.59 -4.54 -12.91
CA ASP A 26 -2.75 -3.40 -12.00
C ASP A 26 -2.90 -3.86 -10.55
N LEU A 27 -3.74 -4.87 -10.29
CA LEU A 27 -3.91 -5.42 -8.94
C LEU A 27 -2.61 -6.01 -8.39
N LYS A 28 -1.84 -6.73 -9.21
CA LYS A 28 -0.57 -7.30 -8.79
C LYS A 28 0.43 -6.21 -8.39
N GLU A 29 0.50 -5.12 -9.14
CA GLU A 29 1.37 -3.98 -8.87
C GLU A 29 0.97 -3.28 -7.58
N GLU A 30 -0.31 -3.01 -7.36
CA GLU A 30 -0.83 -2.41 -6.13
C GLU A 30 -0.52 -3.27 -4.89
N LEU A 31 -0.66 -4.60 -5.00
CA LEU A 31 -0.32 -5.53 -3.93
C LEU A 31 1.19 -5.57 -3.65
N ASP A 32 2.05 -5.51 -4.68
CA ASP A 32 3.50 -5.46 -4.51
C ASP A 32 3.93 -4.15 -3.80
N CYS A 33 3.36 -3.01 -4.19
CA CYS A 33 3.59 -1.73 -3.52
C CYS A 33 3.21 -1.80 -2.02
N LEU A 34 2.04 -2.38 -1.69
CA LEU A 34 1.59 -2.52 -0.31
C LEU A 34 2.48 -3.46 0.49
N ALA A 35 2.86 -4.59 -0.10
CA ALA A 35 3.74 -5.57 0.53
C ALA A 35 5.12 -4.98 0.84
N ARG A 36 5.71 -4.25 -0.11
CA ARG A 36 6.97 -3.52 0.12
C ARG A 36 6.85 -2.51 1.25
N ASN A 37 5.78 -1.73 1.27
CA ASN A 37 5.58 -0.76 2.33
C ASN A 37 5.45 -1.43 3.71
N ILE A 38 4.65 -2.48 3.85
CA ILE A 38 4.54 -3.26 5.10
C ILE A 38 5.91 -3.84 5.50
N TYR A 39 6.67 -4.36 4.54
CA TYR A 39 7.98 -4.93 4.80
C TYR A 39 8.97 -3.89 5.32
N PHE A 40 9.20 -2.80 4.59
CA PHE A 40 10.22 -1.83 4.95
C PHE A 40 9.88 -1.04 6.22
N GLU A 41 8.61 -0.72 6.42
CA GLU A 41 8.16 0.05 7.58
C GLU A 41 7.97 -0.79 8.86
N SER A 42 7.72 -2.08 8.74
CA SER A 42 7.25 -2.82 9.92
C SER A 42 7.62 -4.30 10.00
N ARG A 43 8.56 -4.81 9.20
CA ARG A 43 8.93 -6.25 9.20
C ARG A 43 9.31 -6.79 10.59
N ASN A 44 9.82 -5.95 11.47
CA ASN A 44 10.24 -6.32 12.83
C ASN A 44 9.11 -6.18 13.87
N GLN A 45 7.94 -5.67 13.46
CA GLN A 45 6.80 -5.50 14.36
C GLN A 45 5.99 -6.78 14.50
N PRO A 46 5.28 -6.98 15.62
CA PRO A 46 4.25 -8.01 15.75
C PRO A 46 3.14 -7.83 14.69
N LEU A 47 2.36 -8.89 14.48
CA LEU A 47 1.31 -8.95 13.44
C LEU A 47 0.39 -7.72 13.43
N ALA A 48 -0.09 -7.28 14.61
CA ALA A 48 -0.98 -6.13 14.71
C ALA A 48 -0.33 -4.82 14.21
N GLY A 49 0.96 -4.61 14.48
CA GLY A 49 1.70 -3.44 14.00
C GLY A 49 1.89 -3.46 12.48
N ARG A 50 2.15 -4.63 11.90
CA ARG A 50 2.29 -4.80 10.45
C ARG A 50 0.96 -4.57 9.72
N LEU A 51 -0.14 -5.11 10.25
CA LEU A 51 -1.50 -4.84 9.75
C LEU A 51 -1.83 -3.36 9.81
N ALA A 52 -1.55 -2.70 10.94
CA ALA A 52 -1.83 -1.29 11.14
C ALA A 52 -1.10 -0.39 10.11
N VAL A 53 0.16 -0.68 9.79
CA VAL A 53 0.91 0.05 8.74
C VAL A 53 0.23 -0.11 7.37
N GLY A 54 -0.16 -1.33 7.01
CA GLY A 54 -0.91 -1.56 5.77
C GLY A 54 -2.24 -0.81 5.73
N GLN A 55 -2.97 -0.79 6.85
CA GLN A 55 -4.25 -0.10 6.98
C GLN A 55 -4.13 1.41 6.85
N VAL A 56 -3.08 2.04 7.40
CA VAL A 56 -2.81 3.47 7.16
C VAL A 56 -2.61 3.75 5.67
N THR A 57 -1.94 2.88 4.95
CA THR A 57 -1.78 3.03 3.49
C THR A 57 -3.14 3.00 2.80
N MET A 58 -4.02 2.07 3.14
CA MET A 58 -5.38 2.00 2.57
C MET A 58 -6.24 3.19 2.98
N ASN A 59 -6.19 3.63 4.24
CA ASN A 59 -6.90 4.82 4.71
C ASN A 59 -6.48 6.08 3.93
N ARG A 60 -5.21 6.16 3.51
CA ARG A 60 -4.73 7.24 2.64
C ARG A 60 -5.31 7.14 1.23
N VAL A 61 -5.36 5.93 0.65
CA VAL A 61 -5.99 5.69 -0.66
C VAL A 61 -7.45 6.15 -0.66
N ASP A 62 -8.17 5.91 0.44
CA ASP A 62 -9.57 6.30 0.60
C ASP A 62 -9.75 7.79 0.93
N SER A 63 -8.68 8.50 1.27
CA SER A 63 -8.73 9.91 1.64
C SER A 63 -8.47 10.83 0.45
N PRO A 64 -9.32 11.85 0.21
CA PRO A 64 -9.10 12.81 -0.89
C PRO A 64 -7.83 13.68 -0.74
N ARG A 65 -7.10 13.55 0.37
CA ARG A 65 -5.84 14.26 0.62
C ARG A 65 -4.61 13.55 0.07
N PHE A 66 -4.75 12.34 -0.43
CA PHE A 66 -3.68 11.48 -0.91
C PHE A 66 -3.99 10.94 -2.30
N PRO A 67 -3.02 10.35 -3.01
CA PRO A 67 -3.27 9.60 -4.23
C PRO A 67 -4.29 8.47 -4.01
N ASN A 68 -5.10 8.18 -5.03
CA ASN A 68 -6.16 7.17 -4.97
C ASN A 68 -5.72 5.75 -5.35
N THR A 69 -4.42 5.48 -5.36
CA THR A 69 -3.82 4.17 -5.62
C THR A 69 -2.77 3.87 -4.54
N VAL A 70 -2.55 2.60 -4.25
CA VAL A 70 -1.54 2.19 -3.25
C VAL A 70 -0.15 2.60 -3.69
N CYS A 71 0.23 2.30 -4.93
CA CYS A 71 1.52 2.70 -5.46
C CYS A 71 1.70 4.23 -5.44
N GLY A 72 0.64 4.98 -5.77
CA GLY A 72 0.67 6.44 -5.67
C GLY A 72 0.91 6.96 -4.26
N VAL A 73 0.30 6.35 -3.25
CA VAL A 73 0.52 6.68 -1.82
C VAL A 73 1.94 6.30 -1.39
N VAL A 74 2.40 5.11 -1.75
CA VAL A 74 3.72 4.59 -1.34
C VAL A 74 4.85 5.41 -1.96
N MET A 75 4.73 5.77 -3.23
CA MET A 75 5.75 6.49 -3.98
C MET A 75 5.65 8.03 -3.84
N GLN A 76 4.70 8.54 -3.06
CA GLN A 76 4.43 9.97 -2.93
C GLN A 76 5.68 10.73 -2.46
N GLY A 77 6.10 11.75 -3.24
CA GLY A 77 7.27 12.59 -2.97
C GLY A 77 8.57 12.05 -3.57
N GLY A 78 8.54 10.95 -4.31
CA GLY A 78 9.70 10.26 -4.87
C GLY A 78 10.51 11.05 -5.91
N GLU A 79 10.00 12.20 -6.38
CA GLU A 79 10.76 13.07 -7.29
C GLU A 79 11.95 13.76 -6.60
N ARG A 80 12.06 13.67 -5.28
CA ARG A 80 13.11 14.32 -4.49
C ARG A 80 13.67 13.38 -3.44
N LEU A 81 14.97 13.18 -3.44
CA LEU A 81 15.68 12.40 -2.44
C LEU A 81 15.33 12.87 -1.01
N HIS A 82 15.05 11.95 -0.10
CA HIS A 82 14.67 12.18 1.30
C HIS A 82 13.40 13.04 1.51
N ARG A 83 12.50 13.11 0.52
CA ARG A 83 11.23 13.84 0.60
C ARG A 83 10.00 12.95 0.47
N CYS A 84 10.19 11.63 0.48
CA CYS A 84 9.11 10.66 0.35
C CYS A 84 8.23 10.58 1.59
N GLN A 85 6.99 10.21 1.36
CA GLN A 85 6.03 9.90 2.42
C GLN A 85 6.50 8.71 3.27
N PHE A 86 7.11 7.71 2.63
CA PHE A 86 7.81 6.59 3.23
C PHE A 86 9.30 6.71 2.91
N SER A 87 10.14 6.86 3.92
CA SER A 87 11.54 7.24 3.76
C SER A 87 12.34 6.21 2.96
N TRP A 88 12.04 4.92 3.11
CA TRP A 88 12.72 3.82 2.41
C TRP A 88 12.67 3.96 0.88
N TYR A 89 11.59 4.54 0.33
CA TYR A 89 11.40 4.66 -1.12
C TYR A 89 12.36 5.65 -1.80
N CYS A 90 12.94 6.61 -1.07
CA CYS A 90 13.84 7.60 -1.64
C CYS A 90 15.01 7.96 -0.71
N ASP A 91 15.51 7.00 0.05
CA ASP A 91 16.71 7.18 0.87
C ASP A 91 18.02 6.99 0.08
N GLY A 92 17.93 6.50 -1.16
CA GLY A 92 19.07 6.26 -2.05
C GLY A 92 19.62 4.83 -1.97
N GLU A 93 19.01 3.98 -1.15
CA GLU A 93 19.35 2.58 -1.04
C GLU A 93 18.56 1.72 -2.05
N ILE A 94 18.95 0.46 -2.21
CA ILE A 94 18.25 -0.47 -3.10
C ILE A 94 17.02 -1.03 -2.39
N ASP A 95 15.83 -0.73 -2.91
CA ASP A 95 14.55 -1.20 -2.39
C ASP A 95 14.28 -2.69 -2.72
N TYR A 96 15.21 -3.56 -2.33
CA TYR A 96 15.07 -5.00 -2.51
C TYR A 96 14.83 -5.69 -1.16
N PRO A 97 13.70 -6.39 -0.99
CA PRO A 97 13.43 -7.15 0.24
C PRO A 97 14.40 -8.32 0.38
N SER A 98 15.43 -8.17 1.20
CA SER A 98 16.50 -9.18 1.37
C SER A 98 16.09 -10.38 2.23
N ASP A 99 15.05 -10.25 3.06
CA ASP A 99 14.46 -11.33 3.86
C ASP A 99 13.20 -11.86 3.16
N GLU A 100 13.36 -12.95 2.39
CA GLU A 100 12.28 -13.54 1.60
C GLU A 100 11.12 -14.05 2.46
N ILE A 101 11.40 -14.54 3.68
CA ILE A 101 10.36 -15.06 4.59
C ILE A 101 9.50 -13.88 5.05
N ARG A 102 10.12 -12.81 5.53
CA ARG A 102 9.42 -11.60 5.99
C ARG A 102 8.69 -10.88 4.84
N PHE A 103 9.24 -10.92 3.63
CA PHE A 103 8.55 -10.34 2.47
C PHE A 103 7.32 -11.17 2.07
N ARG A 104 7.40 -12.49 2.13
CA ARG A 104 6.23 -13.36 1.90
C ARG A 104 5.14 -13.10 2.92
N GLU A 105 5.48 -13.00 4.21
CA GLU A 105 4.53 -12.61 5.26
C GLU A 105 3.90 -11.23 4.98
N ALA A 106 4.69 -10.25 4.53
CA ALA A 106 4.18 -8.94 4.16
C ALA A 106 3.23 -8.99 2.95
N SER A 107 3.51 -9.87 1.98
CA SER A 107 2.63 -10.10 0.82
C SER A 107 1.28 -10.71 1.23
N ASP A 108 1.28 -11.67 2.15
CA ASP A 108 0.05 -12.26 2.68
C ASP A 108 -0.78 -11.22 3.45
N LEU A 109 -0.13 -10.33 4.19
CA LEU A 109 -0.78 -9.21 4.88
C LEU A 109 -1.33 -8.18 3.90
N ALA A 110 -0.62 -7.87 2.81
CA ALA A 110 -1.09 -6.98 1.77
C ALA A 110 -2.40 -7.50 1.15
N ILE A 111 -2.47 -8.79 0.82
CA ILE A 111 -3.69 -9.44 0.33
C ILE A 111 -4.80 -9.35 1.39
N THR A 112 -4.48 -9.58 2.65
CA THR A 112 -5.45 -9.54 3.75
C THR A 112 -6.06 -8.14 3.90
N VAL A 113 -5.24 -7.11 3.88
CA VAL A 113 -5.66 -5.72 4.06
C VAL A 113 -6.39 -5.19 2.82
N TYR A 114 -5.84 -5.43 1.63
CA TYR A 114 -6.36 -4.89 0.37
C TYR A 114 -7.63 -5.61 -0.10
N VAL A 115 -7.59 -6.94 -0.16
CA VAL A 115 -8.65 -7.76 -0.81
C VAL A 115 -9.73 -8.18 0.17
N ARG A 116 -9.34 -8.56 1.39
CA ARG A 116 -10.27 -9.16 2.36
C ARG A 116 -10.94 -8.17 3.29
N GLY A 117 -10.53 -6.88 3.26
CA GLY A 117 -11.17 -5.85 4.07
C GLY A 117 -11.08 -6.12 5.57
N PHE A 118 -9.88 -6.43 6.09
CA PHE A 118 -9.68 -6.64 7.52
C PHE A 118 -10.10 -5.39 8.32
N PRO A 119 -10.78 -5.54 9.48
CA PRO A 119 -11.19 -4.40 10.30
C PRO A 119 -10.02 -3.46 10.61
N ASP A 120 -10.23 -2.15 10.44
CA ASP A 120 -9.19 -1.15 10.66
C ASP A 120 -8.84 -1.01 12.14
N LEU A 121 -7.67 -1.51 12.50
CA LEU A 121 -7.12 -1.42 13.86
C LEU A 121 -6.66 0.00 14.22
N THR A 122 -6.54 0.87 13.23
CA THR A 122 -5.98 2.22 13.40
C THR A 122 -7.04 3.31 13.61
N GLU A 123 -8.32 2.95 13.55
CA GLU A 123 -9.45 3.87 13.70
C GLU A 123 -9.44 5.03 12.68
N GLY A 124 -9.09 4.73 11.45
CA GLY A 124 -9.01 5.70 10.35
C GLY A 124 -7.77 6.59 10.39
N ALA A 125 -6.68 6.14 11.00
CA ALA A 125 -5.45 6.90 11.05
C ALA A 125 -4.84 7.11 9.67
N LEU A 126 -4.25 8.28 9.46
CA LEU A 126 -3.57 8.67 8.22
C LEU A 126 -2.07 8.92 8.45
N TRP A 127 -1.62 8.99 9.69
CA TRP A 127 -0.22 9.21 10.08
C TRP A 127 0.15 8.33 11.26
N TYR A 128 1.43 8.01 11.36
CA TYR A 128 2.01 7.36 12.54
C TYR A 128 3.47 7.75 12.69
N HIS A 129 4.00 7.53 13.87
CA HIS A 129 5.44 7.54 14.14
C HIS A 129 5.79 6.51 15.24
N ALA A 130 7.06 6.12 15.29
CA ALA A 130 7.55 5.22 16.32
C ALA A 130 7.56 5.90 17.70
N ASN A 131 7.09 5.22 18.74
CA ASN A 131 6.94 5.79 20.09
C ASN A 131 8.26 6.03 20.83
N TYR A 132 9.37 5.48 20.33
CA TYR A 132 10.70 5.63 20.87
C TYR A 132 11.49 6.82 20.28
N ILE A 133 10.93 7.52 19.30
CA ILE A 133 11.49 8.79 18.80
C ILE A 133 10.79 9.98 19.46
N LYS A 134 11.48 11.13 19.46
CA LYS A 134 10.85 12.39 19.87
C LYS A 134 9.63 12.64 18.98
N GLN A 135 8.50 13.01 19.61
CA GLN A 135 7.28 13.35 18.87
C GLN A 135 7.57 14.38 17.77
N PRO A 136 7.28 14.06 16.49
CA PRO A 136 7.46 15.01 15.41
C PRO A 136 6.54 16.23 15.54
N ASP A 137 6.99 17.37 15.05
CA ASP A 137 6.21 18.62 15.18
C ASP A 137 4.85 18.53 14.48
N TRP A 138 4.76 17.83 13.37
CA TRP A 138 3.49 17.59 12.66
C TRP A 138 2.46 16.82 13.51
N ALA A 139 2.89 15.97 14.43
CA ALA A 139 1.99 15.17 15.26
C ALA A 139 1.28 15.99 16.36
N ARG A 140 1.81 17.16 16.71
CA ARG A 140 1.22 18.03 17.76
C ARG A 140 -0.15 18.59 17.39
N SER A 141 -0.43 18.74 16.09
CA SER A 141 -1.70 19.27 15.59
C SER A 141 -2.73 18.19 15.24
N LYS A 142 -2.43 16.93 15.53
CA LYS A 142 -3.25 15.78 15.14
C LYS A 142 -3.82 15.06 16.35
N THR A 143 -4.96 14.43 16.17
CA THR A 143 -5.59 13.61 17.20
C THR A 143 -5.00 12.20 17.18
N ILE A 144 -4.55 11.71 18.32
CA ILE A 144 -4.16 10.31 18.50
C ILE A 144 -5.42 9.46 18.38
N THR A 145 -5.37 8.42 17.54
CA THR A 145 -6.43 7.41 17.45
C THR A 145 -6.12 6.24 18.36
N VAL A 146 -4.98 5.59 18.16
CA VAL A 146 -4.58 4.40 18.91
C VAL A 146 -3.06 4.30 19.02
N LYS A 147 -2.59 3.50 19.98
CA LYS A 147 -1.20 3.05 20.07
C LYS A 147 -1.15 1.54 19.89
N ILE A 148 -0.42 1.07 18.89
CA ILE A 148 -0.24 -0.37 18.59
C ILE A 148 1.26 -0.67 18.57
N ASN A 149 1.70 -1.53 19.46
CA ASN A 149 3.10 -1.89 19.65
C ASN A 149 4.00 -0.64 19.78
N GLU A 150 4.95 -0.47 18.84
CA GLU A 150 5.89 0.66 18.87
C GLU A 150 5.42 1.87 18.05
N HIS A 151 4.19 1.89 17.57
CA HIS A 151 3.65 3.00 16.79
C HIS A 151 2.50 3.72 17.48
N ILE A 152 2.47 5.05 17.35
CA ILE A 152 1.37 5.93 17.74
C ILE A 152 0.71 6.42 16.44
N PHE A 153 -0.60 6.22 16.33
CA PHE A 153 -1.40 6.51 15.15
C PHE A 153 -2.23 7.78 15.33
N TYR A 154 -2.48 8.51 14.22
CA TYR A 154 -3.10 9.84 14.24
C TYR A 154 -4.03 10.07 13.04
N LYS A 155 -5.03 10.93 13.25
CA LYS A 155 -5.85 11.52 12.16
C LYS A 155 -6.08 13.01 12.33
#